data_acc4782a2c0ea7b3b9d3c119b1fa511d
#
_entry.id   acc4782a2c0ea7b3b9d3c119b1fa511d
#
_cell.length_a   1.000
_cell.length_b   1.000
_cell.length_c   1.000
_cell.angle_alpha   90.00
_cell.angle_beta   90.00
_cell.angle_gamma   90.00
#
_symmetry.space_group_name_H-M   'P 1'
#
loop_
_entity.id
_entity.type
_entity.pdbx_description
1 polymer ?
#
loop_
_entity_poly.entity_id
_entity_poly.type
_entity_poly.pdbx_seq_one_letter_code
_entity_poly.pdbx_strand_id
1 'polypeptide(L)'
;MGPMRESDVMNACRKPMNDPETADSGEPSAAPVPPLQLVSIDSGEPRGALAADPPLEPTDELMEELQRASERLESATPQAILRWAIGRFAPRFTMATAFGPEGMTIIHMLAEIAPETPIFNLDTGYQFKETLELRERVKDRYGIEVEYKRPALSVEQYEAANGGPVYKTDPNRCCFDRKLSVLHEAARGQYAWASAIRRDQSPDRAKAPIVGWDRKFQLVKVSPLANWTKKDVWSLISSADIPYNPLHDRGYPSVGCQPCTRAVLAGEDERAGRWSGFKKTECGLHSS
;
A
#
# COMPACT_ATOMS: atom_id res chain seq x y z
N MET A 1 -46.05 -5.46 52.92
CA MET A 1 -46.51 -6.81 52.58
C MET A 1 -45.43 -7.44 51.74
N GLY A 2 -44.87 -8.49 52.26
CA GLY A 2 -43.59 -9.04 51.93
C GLY A 2 -43.56 -10.03 50.75
N PRO A 3 -42.42 -10.66 50.56
CA PRO A 3 -41.97 -11.30 49.33
C PRO A 3 -42.37 -12.79 49.34
N MET A 4 -42.43 -13.38 48.15
CA MET A 4 -42.39 -14.84 48.02
C MET A 4 -41.33 -15.31 47.05
N ARG A 5 -40.67 -16.35 47.53
CA ARG A 5 -39.42 -17.01 47.11
C ARG A 5 -39.66 -18.00 45.95
N GLU A 6 -38.57 -18.22 45.26
CA GLU A 6 -38.04 -19.45 44.62
C GLU A 6 -38.76 -20.79 44.78
N SER A 7 -38.50 -21.57 43.77
CA SER A 7 -38.32 -23.02 43.70
C SER A 7 -39.50 -23.84 43.15
N ASP A 8 -39.06 -24.87 42.42
CA ASP A 8 -39.69 -26.10 41.95
C ASP A 8 -40.53 -26.01 40.65
N VAL A 9 -40.07 -26.64 39.58
CA VAL A 9 -40.31 -28.05 39.28
C VAL A 9 -39.42 -28.55 38.14
N MET A 10 -38.66 -29.56 38.48
CA MET A 10 -37.98 -30.44 37.53
C MET A 10 -38.97 -31.44 36.88
N ASN A 11 -38.56 -31.86 35.70
CA ASN A 11 -38.76 -33.20 35.12
C ASN A 11 -39.98 -33.41 34.19
N ALA A 12 -39.70 -33.66 32.95
CA ALA A 12 -40.06 -34.86 32.17
C ALA A 12 -40.15 -34.62 30.67
N CYS A 13 -39.37 -35.24 29.88
CA CYS A 13 -39.70 -36.19 28.83
C CYS A 13 -38.56 -36.30 27.78
N ARG A 14 -37.82 -37.35 27.91
CA ARG A 14 -36.98 -37.87 26.80
C ARG A 14 -37.86 -38.56 25.78
N LYS A 15 -37.72 -38.17 24.49
CA LYS A 15 -38.01 -39.05 23.35
C LYS A 15 -36.84 -38.98 22.38
N PRO A 16 -36.45 -40.09 21.75
CA PRO A 16 -35.31 -40.15 20.83
C PRO A 16 -35.69 -39.55 19.49
N MET A 17 -34.79 -38.74 18.95
CA MET A 17 -34.87 -38.26 17.57
C MET A 17 -34.01 -39.14 16.67
N ASN A 18 -34.63 -39.54 15.59
CA ASN A 18 -34.02 -40.27 14.49
C ASN A 18 -32.93 -39.47 13.81
N ASP A 19 -31.85 -40.12 13.45
CA ASP A 19 -30.82 -39.62 12.56
C ASP A 19 -31.39 -39.38 11.16
N PRO A 20 -31.09 -38.21 10.52
CA PRO A 20 -31.25 -38.11 9.09
C PRO A 20 -29.93 -38.41 8.39
N GLU A 21 -30.08 -39.16 7.32
CA GLU A 21 -29.16 -39.59 6.30
C GLU A 21 -28.03 -38.55 5.95
N THR A 22 -26.83 -39.08 5.86
CA THR A 22 -25.64 -38.43 5.30
C THR A 22 -25.89 -38.13 3.83
N ALA A 23 -26.07 -36.85 3.51
CA ALA A 23 -25.94 -36.35 2.15
C ALA A 23 -24.50 -36.14 1.83
N ASP A 24 -23.99 -36.97 0.93
CA ASP A 24 -22.67 -36.84 0.27
C ASP A 24 -22.63 -35.54 -0.56
N SER A 25 -22.00 -34.50 -0.02
CA SER A 25 -21.65 -33.29 -0.76
C SER A 25 -20.25 -33.44 -1.33
N GLY A 26 -20.19 -34.00 -2.55
CA GLY A 26 -18.95 -34.04 -3.32
C GLY A 26 -18.38 -32.62 -3.54
N GLU A 27 -17.27 -32.34 -2.88
CA GLU A 27 -16.44 -31.18 -3.20
C GLU A 27 -15.83 -31.34 -4.60
N PRO A 28 -15.84 -30.30 -5.44
CA PRO A 28 -15.15 -30.34 -6.71
C PRO A 28 -13.64 -30.40 -6.47
N SER A 29 -13.02 -31.50 -6.80
CA SER A 29 -11.58 -31.73 -6.81
C SER A 29 -10.89 -30.66 -7.68
N ALA A 30 -10.20 -29.73 -7.05
CA ALA A 30 -9.31 -28.81 -7.74
C ALA A 30 -8.11 -29.59 -8.28
N ALA A 31 -7.88 -29.51 -9.59
CA ALA A 31 -6.72 -30.12 -10.22
C ALA A 31 -5.42 -29.58 -9.61
N PRO A 32 -4.39 -30.43 -9.40
CA PRO A 32 -3.14 -30.01 -8.80
C PRO A 32 -2.41 -29.02 -9.72
N VAL A 33 -2.08 -27.85 -9.18
CA VAL A 33 -1.20 -26.88 -9.81
C VAL A 33 0.20 -27.48 -9.83
N PRO A 34 0.90 -27.54 -10.98
CA PRO A 34 2.24 -28.10 -11.02
C PRO A 34 3.18 -27.26 -10.15
N PRO A 35 4.14 -27.89 -9.44
CA PRO A 35 5.09 -27.19 -8.59
C PRO A 35 5.97 -26.28 -9.47
N LEU A 36 6.02 -24.99 -9.10
CA LEU A 36 6.99 -24.05 -9.63
C LEU A 36 8.40 -24.57 -9.29
N GLN A 37 9.20 -24.83 -10.30
CA GLN A 37 10.61 -25.15 -10.10
C GLN A 37 11.30 -23.92 -9.49
N LEU A 38 11.68 -24.02 -8.23
CA LEU A 38 12.57 -23.07 -7.58
C LEU A 38 13.94 -23.17 -8.27
N VAL A 39 14.27 -22.18 -9.07
CA VAL A 39 15.65 -21.98 -9.52
C VAL A 39 16.44 -21.54 -8.28
N SER A 40 17.37 -22.40 -7.84
CA SER A 40 18.30 -22.11 -6.76
C SER A 40 19.11 -20.88 -7.14
N ILE A 41 18.90 -19.75 -6.44
CA ILE A 41 19.75 -18.57 -6.56
C ILE A 41 20.95 -18.82 -5.66
N ASP A 42 22.10 -19.05 -6.30
CA ASP A 42 23.39 -19.21 -5.64
C ASP A 42 23.76 -17.94 -4.88
N SER A 43 24.01 -18.10 -3.58
CA SER A 43 24.34 -17.01 -2.66
C SER A 43 25.83 -16.70 -2.76
N GLY A 44 26.20 -15.59 -3.40
CA GLY A 44 27.56 -15.11 -3.19
C GLY A 44 28.26 -14.33 -4.29
N GLU A 45 27.65 -13.25 -4.80
CA GLU A 45 28.45 -12.14 -5.36
C GLU A 45 27.81 -10.79 -4.99
N PRO A 46 28.61 -9.73 -4.74
CA PRO A 46 28.07 -8.39 -4.54
C PRO A 46 27.34 -8.01 -5.81
N ARG A 47 26.08 -7.55 -5.66
CA ARG A 47 25.24 -7.10 -6.77
C ARG A 47 25.97 -6.04 -7.56
N GLY A 48 26.70 -6.47 -8.61
CA GLY A 48 27.25 -5.58 -9.61
C GLY A 48 26.12 -4.72 -10.19
N ALA A 49 26.42 -3.47 -10.53
CA ALA A 49 25.48 -2.60 -11.23
C ALA A 49 24.86 -3.42 -12.38
N LEU A 50 23.54 -3.61 -12.34
CA LEU A 50 22.80 -4.29 -13.40
C LEU A 50 23.20 -3.60 -14.72
N ALA A 51 23.74 -4.36 -15.68
CA ALA A 51 23.97 -3.84 -17.01
C ALA A 51 22.71 -3.09 -17.46
N ALA A 52 22.89 -1.94 -18.11
CA ALA A 52 21.79 -1.07 -18.48
C ALA A 52 20.93 -1.75 -19.56
N ASP A 53 19.99 -2.62 -19.11
CA ASP A 53 18.92 -3.03 -19.98
C ASP A 53 18.11 -1.80 -20.40
N PRO A 54 17.61 -1.74 -21.61
CA PRO A 54 16.84 -0.61 -22.08
C PRO A 54 15.65 -0.34 -21.14
N PRO A 55 15.23 0.92 -20.97
CA PRO A 55 14.01 1.23 -20.24
C PRO A 55 12.82 0.47 -20.84
N LEU A 56 11.85 0.13 -20.02
CA LEU A 56 10.61 -0.47 -20.49
C LEU A 56 9.84 0.57 -21.32
N GLU A 57 9.47 0.23 -22.54
CA GLU A 57 8.72 1.12 -23.43
C GLU A 57 7.26 0.68 -23.54
N PRO A 58 6.30 1.62 -23.65
CA PRO A 58 4.88 1.32 -23.75
C PRO A 58 4.50 0.91 -25.19
N THR A 59 5.05 -0.23 -25.66
CA THR A 59 4.66 -0.80 -26.96
C THR A 59 3.22 -1.28 -26.93
N ASP A 60 2.59 -1.44 -28.09
CA ASP A 60 1.21 -1.95 -28.19
C ASP A 60 1.09 -3.33 -27.56
N GLU A 61 2.08 -4.21 -27.74
CA GLU A 61 2.12 -5.55 -27.15
C GLU A 61 2.16 -5.48 -25.62
N LEU A 62 2.99 -4.58 -25.04
CA LEU A 62 3.04 -4.37 -23.61
C LEU A 62 1.70 -3.83 -23.08
N MET A 63 1.13 -2.84 -23.76
CA MET A 63 -0.15 -2.26 -23.32
C MET A 63 -1.28 -3.29 -23.33
N GLU A 64 -1.35 -4.16 -24.34
CA GLU A 64 -2.29 -5.28 -24.38
C GLU A 64 -2.00 -6.32 -23.29
N GLU A 65 -0.72 -6.66 -23.03
CA GLU A 65 -0.32 -7.54 -21.92
C GLU A 65 -0.82 -7.00 -20.59
N LEU A 66 -0.58 -5.70 -20.31
CA LEU A 66 -1.00 -5.06 -19.05
C LEU A 66 -2.51 -5.02 -18.90
N GLN A 67 -3.25 -4.75 -19.98
CA GLN A 67 -4.70 -4.78 -19.96
C GLN A 67 -5.21 -6.18 -19.63
N ARG A 68 -4.77 -7.22 -20.34
CA ARG A 68 -5.16 -8.61 -20.07
C ARG A 68 -4.78 -9.05 -18.64
N ALA A 69 -3.60 -8.63 -18.15
CA ALA A 69 -3.18 -8.91 -16.80
C ALA A 69 -4.09 -8.21 -15.78
N SER A 70 -4.43 -6.94 -15.99
CA SER A 70 -5.32 -6.20 -15.11
C SER A 70 -6.71 -6.83 -15.02
N GLU A 71 -7.29 -7.23 -16.15
CA GLU A 71 -8.58 -7.93 -16.20
C GLU A 71 -8.55 -9.29 -15.48
N ARG A 72 -7.52 -10.09 -15.73
CA ARG A 72 -7.35 -11.40 -15.08
C ARG A 72 -7.16 -11.28 -13.56
N LEU A 73 -6.47 -10.23 -13.11
CA LEU A 73 -6.14 -10.00 -11.71
C LEU A 73 -7.22 -9.20 -10.97
N GLU A 74 -8.30 -8.79 -11.62
CA GLU A 74 -9.34 -7.94 -11.03
C GLU A 74 -9.98 -8.56 -9.77
N SER A 75 -10.16 -9.87 -9.73
CA SER A 75 -10.69 -10.59 -8.56
C SER A 75 -9.62 -11.32 -7.74
N ALA A 76 -8.34 -11.11 -8.05
CA ALA A 76 -7.25 -11.77 -7.36
C ALA A 76 -6.98 -11.15 -5.98
N THR A 77 -6.39 -11.94 -5.08
CA THR A 77 -5.92 -11.43 -3.78
C THR A 77 -4.72 -10.49 -3.97
N PRO A 78 -4.51 -9.53 -3.07
CA PRO A 78 -3.33 -8.66 -3.11
C PRO A 78 -2.02 -9.42 -3.21
N GLN A 79 -1.90 -10.54 -2.48
CA GLN A 79 -0.72 -11.39 -2.51
C GLN A 79 -0.51 -12.03 -3.89
N ALA A 80 -1.58 -12.45 -4.56
CA ALA A 80 -1.49 -13.00 -5.92
C ALA A 80 -1.06 -11.94 -6.93
N ILE A 81 -1.57 -10.71 -6.79
CA ILE A 81 -1.18 -9.56 -7.62
C ILE A 81 0.31 -9.23 -7.41
N LEU A 82 0.77 -9.19 -6.16
CA LEU A 82 2.18 -8.94 -5.83
C LEU A 82 3.10 -10.04 -6.39
N ARG A 83 2.75 -11.32 -6.23
CA ARG A 83 3.53 -12.43 -6.81
C ARG A 83 3.63 -12.34 -8.32
N TRP A 84 2.54 -12.00 -9.00
CA TRP A 84 2.56 -11.79 -10.44
C TRP A 84 3.50 -10.64 -10.82
N ALA A 85 3.41 -9.50 -10.14
CA ALA A 85 4.24 -8.33 -10.43
C ALA A 85 5.73 -8.62 -10.19
N ILE A 86 6.07 -9.28 -9.09
CA ILE A 86 7.44 -9.68 -8.76
C ILE A 86 7.95 -10.67 -9.81
N GLY A 87 7.20 -11.71 -10.14
CA GLY A 87 7.60 -12.70 -11.15
C GLY A 87 7.80 -12.11 -12.54
N ARG A 88 7.10 -11.01 -12.86
CA ARG A 88 7.18 -10.35 -14.17
C ARG A 88 8.29 -9.29 -14.26
N PHE A 89 8.55 -8.56 -13.17
CA PHE A 89 9.36 -7.35 -13.21
C PHE A 89 10.60 -7.37 -12.31
N ALA A 90 10.78 -8.34 -11.41
CA ALA A 90 12.02 -8.42 -10.63
C ALA A 90 13.22 -8.64 -11.54
N PRO A 91 14.39 -8.07 -11.22
CA PRO A 91 14.71 -7.29 -10.02
C PRO A 91 14.37 -5.78 -10.11
N ARG A 92 13.69 -5.34 -11.17
CA ARG A 92 13.32 -3.95 -11.44
C ARG A 92 11.88 -3.62 -11.01
N PHE A 93 11.41 -4.31 -9.97
CA PHE A 93 10.18 -4.03 -9.25
C PHE A 93 10.49 -3.37 -7.92
N THR A 94 9.76 -2.31 -7.57
CA THR A 94 9.96 -1.57 -6.32
C THR A 94 8.64 -1.15 -5.69
N MET A 95 8.71 -0.62 -4.47
CA MET A 95 7.56 -0.03 -3.80
C MET A 95 7.91 1.35 -3.24
N ALA A 96 7.08 2.35 -3.55
CA ALA A 96 7.12 3.63 -2.86
C ALA A 96 6.14 3.63 -1.69
N THR A 97 6.58 3.99 -0.49
CA THR A 97 5.72 4.06 0.70
C THR A 97 5.75 5.45 1.34
N ALA A 98 4.58 5.91 1.81
CA ALA A 98 4.47 7.03 2.74
C ALA A 98 4.14 6.55 4.17
N PHE A 99 4.30 5.24 4.42
CA PHE A 99 3.95 4.57 5.69
C PHE A 99 2.48 4.78 6.11
N GLY A 100 1.58 5.03 5.16
CA GLY A 100 0.15 4.97 5.42
C GLY A 100 -0.33 3.54 5.66
N PRO A 101 -1.55 3.32 6.18
CA PRO A 101 -2.08 1.99 6.50
C PRO A 101 -1.97 1.00 5.33
N GLU A 102 -2.32 1.44 4.12
CA GLU A 102 -2.22 0.63 2.91
C GLU A 102 -0.76 0.26 2.58
N GLY A 103 0.15 1.22 2.75
CA GLY A 103 1.59 1.00 2.54
C GLY A 103 2.14 -0.02 3.52
N MET A 104 1.77 0.08 4.80
CA MET A 104 2.17 -0.88 5.84
C MET A 104 1.60 -2.28 5.58
N THR A 105 0.36 -2.36 5.08
CA THR A 105 -0.26 -3.62 4.67
C THR A 105 0.50 -4.31 3.53
N ILE A 106 0.92 -3.55 2.50
CA ILE A 106 1.71 -4.10 1.39
C ILE A 106 3.12 -4.51 1.87
N ILE A 107 3.76 -3.73 2.73
CA ILE A 107 5.06 -4.07 3.33
C ILE A 107 4.97 -5.40 4.08
N HIS A 108 3.92 -5.61 4.88
CA HIS A 108 3.67 -6.88 5.56
C HIS A 108 3.56 -8.05 4.57
N MET A 109 2.79 -7.90 3.49
CA MET A 109 2.67 -8.93 2.46
C MET A 109 3.98 -9.18 1.72
N LEU A 110 4.76 -8.13 1.41
CA LEU A 110 6.07 -8.27 0.78
C LEU A 110 7.08 -8.96 1.69
N ALA A 111 7.01 -8.72 3.01
CA ALA A 111 7.86 -9.41 3.97
C ALA A 111 7.69 -10.94 3.94
N GLU A 112 6.48 -11.42 3.60
CA GLU A 112 6.17 -12.84 3.47
C GLU A 112 6.47 -13.41 2.07
N ILE A 113 6.38 -12.58 1.03
CA ILE A 113 6.42 -13.04 -0.37
C ILE A 113 7.81 -12.87 -0.97
N ALA A 114 8.43 -11.71 -0.77
CA ALA A 114 9.69 -11.30 -1.36
C ALA A 114 10.33 -10.17 -0.51
N PRO A 115 10.89 -10.49 0.66
CA PRO A 115 11.46 -9.51 1.58
C PRO A 115 12.62 -8.70 1.00
N GLU A 116 13.24 -9.18 -0.06
CA GLU A 116 14.30 -8.51 -0.80
C GLU A 116 13.80 -7.40 -1.74
N THR A 117 12.48 -7.26 -1.93
CA THR A 117 11.92 -6.21 -2.79
C THR A 117 12.36 -4.84 -2.30
N PRO A 118 13.01 -4.02 -3.17
CA PRO A 118 13.41 -2.67 -2.79
C PRO A 118 12.19 -1.80 -2.41
N ILE A 119 12.22 -1.23 -1.22
CA ILE A 119 11.17 -0.32 -0.74
C ILE A 119 11.82 1.02 -0.40
N PHE A 120 11.20 2.11 -0.82
CA PHE A 120 11.70 3.44 -0.48
C PHE A 120 10.58 4.38 0.00
N ASN A 121 10.97 5.34 0.82
CA ASN A 121 10.13 6.47 1.25
C ASN A 121 10.66 7.76 0.63
N LEU A 122 9.75 8.64 0.20
CA LEU A 122 10.07 9.98 -0.27
C LEU A 122 10.13 10.92 0.94
N ASP A 123 11.30 11.04 1.54
CA ASP A 123 11.50 11.94 2.68
C ASP A 123 11.63 13.39 2.19
N THR A 124 10.53 14.11 2.31
CA THR A 124 10.44 15.52 1.91
C THR A 124 11.19 16.48 2.87
N GLY A 125 11.64 15.99 4.00
CA GLY A 125 12.14 16.80 5.11
C GLY A 125 11.06 17.46 5.97
N TYR A 126 9.78 17.32 5.57
CA TYR A 126 8.63 17.86 6.30
C TYR A 126 7.73 16.75 6.87
N GLN A 127 8.21 15.52 6.97
CA GLN A 127 7.40 14.43 7.53
C GLN A 127 7.26 14.58 9.04
N PHE A 128 6.16 14.04 9.60
CA PHE A 128 6.02 13.89 11.04
C PHE A 128 7.08 12.94 11.59
N LYS A 129 7.50 13.18 12.83
CA LYS A 129 8.42 12.30 13.55
C LYS A 129 7.86 10.87 13.62
N GLU A 130 6.57 10.72 13.92
CA GLU A 130 5.87 9.45 13.97
C GLU A 130 5.91 8.68 12.64
N THR A 131 5.94 9.41 11.51
CA THR A 131 6.11 8.80 10.17
C THR A 131 7.53 8.28 9.97
N LEU A 132 8.54 9.04 10.40
CA LEU A 132 9.94 8.63 10.31
C LEU A 132 10.26 7.44 11.21
N GLU A 133 9.68 7.37 12.40
CA GLU A 133 9.85 6.27 13.35
C GLU A 133 9.30 4.93 12.81
N LEU A 134 8.34 4.95 11.88
CA LEU A 134 7.83 3.71 11.26
C LEU A 134 8.89 2.94 10.48
N ARG A 135 9.91 3.61 9.94
CA ARG A 135 11.02 2.92 9.28
C ARG A 135 11.71 1.93 10.21
N GLU A 136 12.05 2.39 11.42
CA GLU A 136 12.72 1.53 12.41
C GLU A 136 11.78 0.38 12.83
N ARG A 137 10.50 0.67 13.04
CA ARG A 137 9.50 -0.37 13.36
C ARG A 137 9.34 -1.40 12.25
N VAL A 138 9.45 -1.01 10.97
CA VAL A 138 9.45 -1.94 9.83
C VAL A 138 10.71 -2.81 9.85
N LYS A 139 11.88 -2.20 10.09
CA LYS A 139 13.14 -2.92 10.21
C LYS A 139 13.12 -3.93 11.36
N ASP A 140 12.68 -3.50 12.54
CA ASP A 140 12.62 -4.34 13.73
C ASP A 140 11.67 -5.53 13.55
N ARG A 141 10.52 -5.31 12.90
CA ARG A 141 9.51 -6.35 12.75
C ARG A 141 9.74 -7.29 11.58
N TYR A 142 10.22 -6.77 10.45
CA TYR A 142 10.29 -7.52 9.18
C TYR A 142 11.71 -7.72 8.66
N GLY A 143 12.73 -7.09 9.26
CA GLY A 143 14.09 -7.08 8.75
C GLY A 143 14.26 -6.30 7.44
N ILE A 144 13.22 -5.57 7.00
CA ILE A 144 13.23 -4.81 5.75
C ILE A 144 13.79 -3.42 6.00
N GLU A 145 14.81 -3.04 5.23
CA GLU A 145 15.34 -1.69 5.22
C GLU A 145 14.63 -0.83 4.15
N VAL A 146 13.89 0.18 4.61
CA VAL A 146 13.25 1.16 3.72
C VAL A 146 14.23 2.28 3.44
N GLU A 147 14.59 2.49 2.16
CA GLU A 147 15.51 3.55 1.77
C GLU A 147 14.81 4.93 1.80
N TYR A 148 15.50 5.97 2.30
CA TYR A 148 15.02 7.34 2.18
C TYR A 148 15.56 8.00 0.92
N LYS A 149 14.66 8.32 -0.02
CA LYS A 149 14.94 9.17 -1.18
C LYS A 149 14.63 10.61 -0.82
N ARG A 150 15.62 11.48 -0.91
CA ARG A 150 15.53 12.89 -0.46
C ARG A 150 15.79 13.85 -1.60
N PRO A 151 15.21 15.06 -1.57
CA PRO A 151 15.64 16.16 -2.43
C PRO A 151 17.11 16.53 -2.19
N ALA A 152 17.76 17.07 -3.20
CA ALA A 152 19.16 17.49 -3.10
C ALA A 152 19.39 18.60 -2.05
N LEU A 153 18.41 19.51 -1.90
CA LEU A 153 18.49 20.60 -0.91
C LEU A 153 17.83 20.17 0.41
N SER A 154 18.46 20.53 1.53
CA SER A 154 17.79 20.46 2.84
C SER A 154 16.55 21.37 2.88
N VAL A 155 15.76 21.31 3.94
CA VAL A 155 14.60 22.22 4.12
C VAL A 155 15.09 23.66 4.23
N GLU A 156 16.11 23.90 5.04
CA GLU A 156 16.69 25.22 5.28
C GLU A 156 17.26 25.84 4.00
N GLN A 157 17.98 25.06 3.21
CA GLN A 157 18.53 25.50 1.91
C GLN A 157 17.41 25.81 0.91
N TYR A 158 16.38 24.95 0.87
CA TYR A 158 15.24 25.13 -0.03
C TYR A 158 14.44 26.38 0.33
N GLU A 159 14.16 26.61 1.61
CA GLU A 159 13.43 27.80 2.07
C GLU A 159 14.25 29.06 1.87
N ALA A 160 15.55 29.05 2.15
CA ALA A 160 16.44 30.19 1.90
C ALA A 160 16.46 30.58 0.40
N ALA A 161 16.57 29.57 -0.49
CA ALA A 161 16.59 29.81 -1.94
C ALA A 161 15.24 30.36 -2.50
N ASN A 162 14.14 30.17 -1.79
CA ASN A 162 12.80 30.59 -2.22
C ASN A 162 12.21 31.75 -1.40
N GLY A 163 12.97 32.35 -0.49
CA GLY A 163 12.49 33.45 0.35
C GLY A 163 11.48 33.02 1.42
N GLY A 164 11.47 31.73 1.78
CA GLY A 164 10.60 31.17 2.81
C GLY A 164 9.95 29.83 2.44
N PRO A 165 9.05 29.32 3.28
CA PRO A 165 8.41 28.01 3.13
C PRO A 165 7.40 27.99 1.98
N VAL A 166 7.81 27.44 0.84
CA VAL A 166 7.01 27.37 -0.41
C VAL A 166 5.66 26.67 -0.20
N TYR A 167 5.54 25.71 0.72
CA TYR A 167 4.26 25.04 1.01
C TYR A 167 3.16 26.02 1.49
N LYS A 168 3.51 27.18 2.02
CA LYS A 168 2.54 28.20 2.47
C LYS A 168 1.95 29.02 1.33
N THR A 169 2.66 29.15 0.22
CA THR A 169 2.30 29.99 -0.92
C THR A 169 1.91 29.19 -2.15
N ASP A 170 2.68 28.13 -2.44
CA ASP A 170 2.47 27.21 -3.55
C ASP A 170 2.73 25.75 -3.16
N PRO A 171 1.74 25.06 -2.57
CA PRO A 171 1.88 23.66 -2.19
C PRO A 171 2.04 22.73 -3.40
N ASN A 172 1.65 23.14 -4.62
CA ASN A 172 1.87 22.32 -5.82
C ASN A 172 3.35 22.29 -6.18
N ARG A 173 3.97 23.47 -6.24
CA ARG A 173 5.41 23.61 -6.47
C ARG A 173 6.21 22.87 -5.38
N CYS A 174 5.89 23.06 -4.11
CA CYS A 174 6.55 22.37 -3.02
C CYS A 174 6.46 20.84 -3.17
N CYS A 175 5.28 20.29 -3.50
CA CYS A 175 5.11 18.86 -3.76
C CYS A 175 5.90 18.42 -4.99
N PHE A 176 5.99 19.22 -6.03
CA PHE A 176 6.79 18.91 -7.20
C PHE A 176 8.27 18.84 -6.83
N ASP A 177 8.80 19.90 -6.27
CA ASP A 177 10.24 20.02 -5.98
C ASP A 177 10.72 18.99 -4.95
N ARG A 178 9.93 18.72 -3.92
CA ARG A 178 10.36 17.88 -2.80
C ARG A 178 9.85 16.44 -2.83
N LYS A 179 8.98 16.10 -3.78
CA LYS A 179 8.40 14.75 -3.83
C LYS A 179 8.37 14.18 -5.24
N LEU A 180 7.76 14.88 -6.22
CA LEU A 180 7.59 14.33 -7.54
C LEU A 180 8.91 14.20 -8.31
N SER A 181 9.77 15.21 -8.25
CA SER A 181 11.12 15.18 -8.85
C SER A 181 11.96 14.03 -8.27
N VAL A 182 11.88 13.83 -6.95
CA VAL A 182 12.58 12.74 -6.26
C VAL A 182 12.04 11.38 -6.70
N LEU A 183 10.72 11.25 -6.87
CA LEU A 183 10.13 10.02 -7.37
C LEU A 183 10.51 9.74 -8.83
N HIS A 184 10.54 10.75 -9.68
CA HIS A 184 11.03 10.60 -11.06
C HIS A 184 12.44 10.03 -11.09
N GLU A 185 13.31 10.51 -10.22
CA GLU A 185 14.67 9.99 -10.11
C GLU A 185 14.70 8.56 -9.57
N ALA A 186 13.90 8.27 -8.53
CA ALA A 186 13.81 6.94 -7.94
C ALA A 186 13.17 5.90 -8.89
N ALA A 187 12.33 6.34 -9.81
CA ALA A 187 11.69 5.48 -10.80
C ALA A 187 12.62 5.10 -11.97
N ARG A 188 13.73 5.84 -12.16
CA ARG A 188 14.68 5.54 -13.25
C ARG A 188 15.24 4.14 -13.13
N GLY A 189 15.22 3.41 -14.24
CA GLY A 189 15.70 2.04 -14.29
C GLY A 189 14.79 1.00 -13.62
N GLN A 190 13.64 1.40 -13.10
CA GLN A 190 12.61 0.46 -12.66
C GLN A 190 11.63 0.14 -13.81
N TYR A 191 11.12 -1.08 -13.83
CA TYR A 191 10.08 -1.49 -14.78
C TYR A 191 8.69 -1.37 -14.20
N ALA A 192 8.57 -1.59 -12.89
CA ALA A 192 7.27 -1.50 -12.22
C ALA A 192 7.41 -1.07 -10.76
N TRP A 193 6.33 -0.52 -10.23
CA TRP A 193 6.21 -0.18 -8.82
C TRP A 193 4.86 -0.54 -8.23
N ALA A 194 4.85 -0.95 -6.95
CA ALA A 194 3.64 -1.12 -6.19
C ALA A 194 3.14 0.22 -5.63
N SER A 195 1.89 0.52 -5.90
CA SER A 195 1.18 1.69 -5.40
C SER A 195 0.12 1.29 -4.39
N ALA A 196 0.16 1.92 -3.22
CA ALA A 196 -0.73 1.63 -2.11
C ALA A 196 -2.05 2.42 -2.19
N ILE A 197 -2.72 2.38 -3.35
CA ILE A 197 -4.03 3.04 -3.53
C ILE A 197 -5.18 2.05 -3.45
N ARG A 198 -6.33 2.56 -3.01
CA ARG A 198 -7.63 1.88 -3.10
C ARG A 198 -8.58 2.75 -3.91
N ARG A 199 -9.51 2.11 -4.61
CA ARG A 199 -10.52 2.82 -5.42
C ARG A 199 -11.51 3.62 -4.58
N ASP A 200 -11.77 3.20 -3.34
CA ASP A 200 -12.68 3.88 -2.40
C ASP A 200 -12.12 5.14 -1.74
N GLN A 201 -10.83 5.46 -1.94
CA GLN A 201 -10.18 6.59 -1.29
C GLN A 201 -10.57 7.96 -1.85
N SER A 202 -10.87 8.05 -3.13
CA SER A 202 -11.30 9.28 -3.78
C SER A 202 -11.89 9.03 -5.17
N PRO A 203 -12.71 9.94 -5.73
CA PRO A 203 -13.20 9.84 -7.11
C PRO A 203 -12.09 9.71 -8.15
N ASP A 204 -10.95 10.37 -7.96
CA ASP A 204 -9.81 10.31 -8.87
C ASP A 204 -9.19 8.90 -8.95
N ARG A 205 -9.37 8.10 -7.89
CA ARG A 205 -8.83 6.73 -7.79
C ARG A 205 -9.84 5.65 -8.16
N ALA A 206 -11.13 5.99 -8.26
CA ALA A 206 -12.21 5.01 -8.45
C ALA A 206 -12.03 4.10 -9.67
N LYS A 207 -11.32 4.58 -10.70
CA LYS A 207 -11.07 3.84 -11.95
C LYS A 207 -9.64 3.30 -12.08
N ALA A 208 -8.86 3.29 -10.98
CA ALA A 208 -7.49 2.81 -11.04
C ALA A 208 -7.46 1.32 -11.47
N PRO A 209 -6.68 0.95 -12.51
CA PRO A 209 -6.51 -0.45 -12.88
C PRO A 209 -5.68 -1.20 -11.81
N ILE A 210 -5.82 -2.52 -11.77
CA ILE A 210 -4.93 -3.38 -10.96
C ILE A 210 -3.49 -3.26 -11.46
N VAL A 211 -3.34 -3.31 -12.79
CA VAL A 211 -2.06 -3.15 -13.50
C VAL A 211 -2.26 -2.19 -14.65
N GLY A 212 -1.37 -1.23 -14.83
CA GLY A 212 -1.44 -0.30 -15.95
C GLY A 212 -0.14 0.49 -16.13
N TRP A 213 -0.01 1.13 -17.28
CA TRP A 213 1.13 1.99 -17.59
C TRP A 213 0.98 3.36 -16.90
N ASP A 214 1.96 3.74 -16.10
CA ASP A 214 2.05 5.07 -15.51
C ASP A 214 2.81 6.00 -16.45
N ARG A 215 2.07 6.77 -17.25
CA ARG A 215 2.65 7.70 -18.23
C ARG A 215 3.51 8.78 -17.60
N LYS A 216 3.25 9.13 -16.33
CA LYS A 216 3.98 10.17 -15.63
C LYS A 216 5.38 9.72 -15.21
N PHE A 217 5.50 8.48 -14.78
CA PHE A 217 6.77 7.91 -14.30
C PHE A 217 7.40 6.93 -15.29
N GLN A 218 6.75 6.67 -16.45
CA GLN A 218 7.22 5.83 -17.52
C GLN A 218 7.59 4.40 -17.06
N LEU A 219 6.70 3.79 -16.29
CA LEU A 219 6.82 2.43 -15.79
C LEU A 219 5.44 1.82 -15.52
N VAL A 220 5.41 0.53 -15.20
CA VAL A 220 4.15 -0.16 -14.86
C VAL A 220 3.77 0.14 -13.41
N LYS A 221 2.53 0.54 -13.21
CA LYS A 221 1.94 0.73 -11.88
C LYS A 221 1.07 -0.46 -11.53
N VAL A 222 1.33 -1.04 -10.37
CA VAL A 222 0.58 -2.16 -9.81
C VAL A 222 -0.13 -1.67 -8.56
N SER A 223 -1.43 -1.89 -8.47
CA SER A 223 -2.27 -1.42 -7.35
C SER A 223 -2.90 -2.64 -6.64
N PRO A 224 -2.15 -3.34 -5.77
CA PRO A 224 -2.60 -4.60 -5.18
C PRO A 224 -3.86 -4.46 -4.33
N LEU A 225 -4.05 -3.30 -3.71
CA LEU A 225 -5.18 -3.01 -2.83
C LEU A 225 -6.31 -2.25 -3.52
N ALA A 226 -6.32 -2.14 -4.87
CA ALA A 226 -7.32 -1.33 -5.58
C ALA A 226 -8.77 -1.69 -5.20
N ASN A 227 -9.07 -2.97 -5.01
CA ASN A 227 -10.40 -3.47 -4.65
C ASN A 227 -10.66 -3.59 -3.14
N TRP A 228 -9.66 -3.30 -2.32
CA TRP A 228 -9.83 -3.35 -0.87
C TRP A 228 -10.55 -2.11 -0.36
N THR A 229 -11.30 -2.29 0.71
CA THR A 229 -11.92 -1.21 1.47
C THR A 229 -10.99 -0.77 2.62
N LYS A 230 -11.27 0.40 3.19
CA LYS A 230 -10.63 0.83 4.44
C LYS A 230 -10.77 -0.22 5.54
N LYS A 231 -11.94 -0.85 5.63
CA LYS A 231 -12.22 -1.89 6.63
C LYS A 231 -11.29 -3.10 6.45
N ASP A 232 -11.04 -3.54 5.21
CA ASP A 232 -10.17 -4.68 4.94
C ASP A 232 -8.73 -4.39 5.38
N VAL A 233 -8.22 -3.19 5.07
CA VAL A 233 -6.89 -2.73 5.50
C VAL A 233 -6.76 -2.75 7.02
N TRP A 234 -7.69 -2.12 7.74
CA TRP A 234 -7.64 -2.05 9.19
C TRP A 234 -7.88 -3.40 9.87
N SER A 235 -8.71 -4.26 9.27
CA SER A 235 -8.91 -5.64 9.74
C SER A 235 -7.59 -6.42 9.70
N LEU A 236 -6.84 -6.33 8.61
CA LEU A 236 -5.55 -6.99 8.50
C LEU A 236 -4.51 -6.35 9.47
N ILE A 237 -4.45 -5.02 9.56
CA ILE A 237 -3.56 -4.33 10.50
C ILE A 237 -3.79 -4.83 11.92
N SER A 238 -5.05 -4.92 12.35
CA SER A 238 -5.40 -5.37 13.70
C SER A 238 -5.13 -6.87 13.91
N SER A 239 -5.48 -7.72 12.95
CA SER A 239 -5.33 -9.19 13.11
C SER A 239 -3.89 -9.66 13.04
N ALA A 240 -3.04 -9.00 12.25
CA ALA A 240 -1.62 -9.32 12.08
C ALA A 240 -0.69 -8.42 12.91
N ASP A 241 -1.24 -7.55 13.76
CA ASP A 241 -0.48 -6.59 14.58
C ASP A 241 0.54 -5.79 13.76
N ILE A 242 0.11 -5.30 12.58
CA ILE A 242 0.98 -4.53 11.68
C ILE A 242 1.27 -3.16 12.29
N PRO A 243 2.53 -2.71 12.36
CA PRO A 243 2.86 -1.38 12.82
C PRO A 243 2.16 -0.31 11.96
N TYR A 244 1.57 0.69 12.60
CA TYR A 244 0.96 1.82 11.90
C TYR A 244 1.28 3.14 12.60
N ASN A 245 1.00 4.25 11.93
CA ASN A 245 1.28 5.59 12.44
C ASN A 245 0.29 5.96 13.57
N PRO A 246 0.76 6.24 14.79
CA PRO A 246 -0.11 6.56 15.92
C PRO A 246 -0.91 7.88 15.74
N LEU A 247 -0.61 8.68 14.74
CA LEU A 247 -1.43 9.83 14.38
C LEU A 247 -2.84 9.44 13.93
N HIS A 248 -3.03 8.21 13.41
CA HIS A 248 -4.38 7.72 13.07
C HIS A 248 -5.29 7.64 14.29
N ASP A 249 -4.76 7.31 15.46
CA ASP A 249 -5.51 7.27 16.73
C ASP A 249 -5.78 8.69 17.30
N ARG A 250 -5.10 9.70 16.75
CA ARG A 250 -5.21 11.11 17.16
C ARG A 250 -6.02 11.96 16.20
N GLY A 251 -6.86 11.33 15.36
CA GLY A 251 -7.74 12.03 14.43
C GLY A 251 -7.09 12.47 13.11
N TYR A 252 -6.02 11.82 12.68
CA TYR A 252 -5.40 12.03 11.37
C TYR A 252 -5.69 10.84 10.43
N PRO A 253 -6.84 10.78 9.76
CA PRO A 253 -7.16 9.65 8.88
C PRO A 253 -6.30 9.63 7.61
N SER A 254 -5.71 10.78 7.23
CA SER A 254 -4.78 10.90 6.10
C SER A 254 -3.56 11.69 6.53
N VAL A 255 -2.39 11.06 6.55
CA VAL A 255 -1.11 11.67 6.96
C VAL A 255 -0.25 12.01 5.74
N GLY A 256 0.37 13.19 5.75
CA GLY A 256 1.35 13.64 4.76
C GLY A 256 2.46 14.46 5.42
N CYS A 257 2.93 15.54 4.74
CA CYS A 257 3.86 16.47 5.35
C CYS A 257 3.21 17.18 6.54
N GLN A 258 3.94 17.33 7.63
CA GLN A 258 3.46 17.95 8.86
C GLN A 258 2.84 19.33 8.65
N PRO A 259 3.46 20.28 7.93
CA PRO A 259 2.87 21.61 7.74
C PRO A 259 1.64 21.61 6.82
N CYS A 260 1.37 20.52 6.11
CA CYS A 260 0.23 20.39 5.18
C CYS A 260 -0.82 19.39 5.69
N THR A 261 -0.80 19.04 6.99
CA THR A 261 -1.72 18.02 7.52
C THR A 261 -2.17 18.42 8.93
N ARG A 262 -3.48 18.43 9.14
CA ARG A 262 -4.10 18.58 10.47
C ARG A 262 -5.00 17.39 10.78
N ALA A 263 -5.33 17.22 12.04
CA ALA A 263 -6.44 16.36 12.43
C ALA A 263 -7.75 16.83 11.79
N VAL A 264 -8.66 15.91 11.53
CA VAL A 264 -10.01 16.21 11.04
C VAL A 264 -10.99 16.27 12.19
N LEU A 265 -12.03 17.11 12.05
CA LEU A 265 -13.13 17.18 12.99
C LEU A 265 -14.15 16.08 12.71
N ALA A 266 -14.97 15.77 13.69
CA ALA A 266 -16.07 14.82 13.51
C ALA A 266 -17.01 15.27 12.39
N GLY A 267 -17.24 14.39 11.40
CA GLY A 267 -18.08 14.66 10.24
C GLY A 267 -17.37 15.29 9.04
N GLU A 268 -16.09 15.67 9.16
CA GLU A 268 -15.30 16.08 8.00
C GLU A 268 -14.87 14.86 7.14
N ASP A 269 -14.64 15.10 5.84
CA ASP A 269 -14.02 14.15 4.96
C ASP A 269 -12.63 13.74 5.46
N GLU A 270 -12.22 12.48 5.25
CA GLU A 270 -10.94 11.95 5.74
C GLU A 270 -9.72 12.73 5.22
N ARG A 271 -9.85 13.39 4.08
CA ARG A 271 -8.78 14.20 3.47
C ARG A 271 -8.92 15.70 3.72
N ALA A 272 -9.97 16.15 4.43
CA ALA A 272 -10.18 17.56 4.76
C ALA A 272 -9.02 18.18 5.56
N GLY A 273 -8.26 17.35 6.29
CA GLY A 273 -7.04 17.75 6.99
C GLY A 273 -5.83 18.02 6.08
N ARG A 274 -5.90 17.70 4.76
CA ARG A 274 -4.78 17.84 3.82
C ARG A 274 -4.87 19.19 3.09
N TRP A 275 -3.74 19.91 3.02
CA TRP A 275 -3.63 21.22 2.35
C TRP A 275 -4.79 22.18 2.71
N SER A 276 -5.15 22.21 3.98
CA SER A 276 -6.24 23.08 4.48
C SER A 276 -6.02 24.53 4.04
N GLY A 277 -7.05 25.15 3.45
CA GLY A 277 -6.97 26.48 2.87
C GLY A 277 -6.57 26.56 1.39
N PHE A 278 -6.29 25.42 0.75
CA PHE A 278 -5.98 25.35 -0.69
C PHE A 278 -6.99 24.48 -1.44
N LYS A 279 -7.21 24.77 -2.72
CA LYS A 279 -8.03 23.94 -3.62
C LYS A 279 -7.28 22.69 -4.12
N LYS A 280 -6.50 22.04 -3.25
CA LYS A 280 -5.68 20.89 -3.58
C LYS A 280 -6.22 19.65 -2.88
N THR A 281 -6.48 18.58 -3.64
CA THR A 281 -7.02 17.30 -3.16
C THR A 281 -5.98 16.17 -3.21
N GLU A 282 -5.00 16.25 -4.13
CA GLU A 282 -3.98 15.21 -4.33
C GLU A 282 -2.58 15.81 -4.43
N CYS A 283 -1.57 15.01 -4.06
CA CYS A 283 -0.16 15.43 -4.13
C CYS A 283 0.45 15.30 -5.54
N GLY A 284 -0.34 14.92 -6.52
CA GLY A 284 0.11 14.71 -7.89
C GLY A 284 0.79 13.36 -8.17
N LEU A 285 0.93 12.47 -7.19
CA LEU A 285 1.43 11.09 -7.40
C LEU A 285 0.40 10.20 -8.11
N HIS A 286 -0.88 10.48 -7.93
CA HIS A 286 -1.98 9.63 -8.36
C HIS A 286 -2.99 10.34 -9.27
N SER A 287 -2.74 11.62 -9.60
CA SER A 287 -3.49 12.32 -10.63
C SER A 287 -3.04 11.82 -12.00
N SER A 288 -3.99 11.36 -12.80
CA SER A 288 -3.82 11.06 -14.25
C SER A 288 -3.45 12.29 -15.04
#